data_fbbc5242b145eef290f6e5d59ccfa911
#
_entry.id   fbbc5242b145eef290f6e5d59ccfa911
#
_cell.length_a   1.000
_cell.length_b   1.000
_cell.length_c   1.000
_cell.angle_alpha   90.00
_cell.angle_beta   90.00
_cell.angle_gamma   90.00
#
_symmetry.space_group_name_H-M   'P 1'
#
loop_
_entity.id
_entity.type
_entity.pdbx_description
1 polymer ?
#
loop_
_entity_poly.entity_id
_entity_poly.type
_entity_poly.pdbx_seq_one_letter_code
_entity_poly.pdbx_strand_id
1 'polypeptide(L)'
;MEQLINEIKLKLIDALNLDGMTPADIDDQAPLFGDEGLGLDSIDVLELIVLLERNYGIRLANPQEGKKVFQSVAVMADYVNANRTK
;
A
#
# COMPACT_ATOMS: atom_id res chain seq x y z
N MET A 1 -11.17 10.70 -1.56
CA MET A 1 -10.47 9.44 -1.32
C MET A 1 -10.30 8.55 -2.54
N GLU A 2 -11.21 8.57 -3.48
CA GLU A 2 -11.06 7.74 -4.68
C GLU A 2 -9.79 8.04 -5.47
N GLN A 3 -9.43 9.29 -5.60
CA GLN A 3 -8.21 9.66 -6.31
C GLN A 3 -6.97 9.14 -5.58
N LEU A 4 -6.96 9.26 -4.25
CA LEU A 4 -5.83 8.77 -3.45
C LEU A 4 -5.74 7.25 -3.51
N ILE A 5 -6.87 6.56 -3.41
CA ILE A 5 -6.91 5.10 -3.51
C ILE A 5 -6.35 4.65 -4.86
N ASN A 6 -6.79 5.28 -5.94
CA ASN A 6 -6.29 4.94 -7.27
C ASN A 6 -4.80 5.21 -7.40
N GLU A 7 -4.33 6.32 -6.87
CA GLU A 7 -2.91 6.66 -6.88
C GLU A 7 -2.09 5.62 -6.14
N ILE A 8 -2.57 5.19 -4.96
CA ILE A 8 -1.88 4.16 -4.18
C ILE A 8 -1.82 2.85 -4.95
N LYS A 9 -2.92 2.46 -5.60
CA LYS A 9 -2.94 1.24 -6.41
C LYS A 9 -1.92 1.29 -7.53
N LEU A 10 -1.81 2.42 -8.22
CA LEU A 10 -0.82 2.58 -9.28
C LEU A 10 0.60 2.49 -8.73
N LYS A 11 0.84 3.09 -7.57
CA LYS A 11 2.16 3.04 -6.95
C LYS A 11 2.53 1.63 -6.48
N LEU A 12 1.55 0.88 -5.97
CA LEU A 12 1.76 -0.51 -5.60
C LEU A 12 2.16 -1.36 -6.80
N ILE A 13 1.44 -1.21 -7.90
CA ILE A 13 1.70 -1.96 -9.12
C ILE A 13 3.12 -1.68 -9.61
N ASP A 14 3.52 -0.41 -9.60
CA ASP A 14 4.85 -0.02 -10.03
C ASP A 14 5.94 -0.53 -9.08
N ALA A 15 5.75 -0.32 -7.78
CA ALA A 15 6.77 -0.66 -6.78
C ALA A 15 6.99 -2.16 -6.65
N LEU A 16 5.92 -2.95 -6.79
CA LEU A 16 5.97 -4.40 -6.63
C LEU A 16 6.05 -5.15 -7.96
N ASN A 17 6.17 -4.42 -9.07
CA ASN A 17 6.25 -5.00 -10.41
C ASN A 17 5.11 -5.97 -10.70
N LEU A 18 3.90 -5.55 -10.42
CA LEU A 18 2.71 -6.37 -10.64
C LEU A 18 2.28 -6.27 -12.10
N ASP A 19 3.10 -6.83 -12.98
CA ASP A 19 2.89 -6.77 -14.42
C ASP A 19 1.55 -7.36 -14.82
N GLY A 20 0.85 -6.68 -15.72
CA GLY A 20 -0.43 -7.15 -16.20
C GLY A 20 -1.61 -6.77 -15.31
N MET A 21 -1.36 -6.15 -14.16
CA MET A 21 -2.42 -5.68 -13.28
C MET A 21 -2.74 -4.21 -13.53
N THR A 22 -4.00 -3.86 -13.34
CA THR A 22 -4.46 -2.48 -13.38
C THR A 22 -5.07 -2.14 -12.02
N PRO A 23 -5.28 -0.85 -11.70
CA PRO A 23 -5.95 -0.49 -10.45
C PRO A 23 -7.32 -1.16 -10.28
N ALA A 24 -8.02 -1.45 -11.37
CA ALA A 24 -9.32 -2.12 -11.32
C ALA A 24 -9.22 -3.56 -10.83
N ASP A 25 -8.04 -4.18 -10.94
CA ASP A 25 -7.82 -5.55 -10.47
C ASP A 25 -7.57 -5.63 -8.97
N ILE A 26 -7.38 -4.50 -8.29
CA ILE A 26 -7.13 -4.46 -6.86
C ILE A 26 -8.38 -3.98 -6.15
N ASP A 27 -8.95 -4.85 -5.29
CA ASP A 27 -10.10 -4.48 -4.48
C ASP A 27 -9.62 -3.63 -3.29
N ASP A 28 -10.29 -2.51 -3.03
CA ASP A 28 -9.92 -1.60 -1.95
C ASP A 28 -9.92 -2.27 -0.58
N GLN A 29 -10.83 -3.21 -0.38
CA GLN A 29 -11.06 -3.86 0.91
C GLN A 29 -10.38 -5.22 1.02
N ALA A 30 -9.83 -5.73 -0.07
CA ALA A 30 -9.20 -7.05 -0.06
C ALA A 30 -7.87 -7.00 0.71
N PRO A 31 -7.52 -8.09 1.41
CA PRO A 31 -6.22 -8.17 2.07
C PRO A 31 -5.08 -8.06 1.07
N LEU A 32 -4.01 -7.38 1.44
CA LEU A 32 -2.83 -7.32 0.59
C LEU A 32 -1.90 -8.50 0.84
N PHE A 33 -1.98 -9.11 2.03
CA PHE A 33 -1.12 -10.21 2.42
C PHE A 33 -1.90 -11.52 2.46
N GLY A 34 -1.17 -12.62 2.30
CA GLY A 34 -1.74 -13.96 2.37
C GLY A 34 -2.35 -14.41 1.05
N ASP A 35 -2.88 -15.63 1.07
CA ASP A 35 -3.36 -16.29 -0.16
C ASP A 35 -4.61 -15.65 -0.75
N GLU A 36 -5.38 -14.95 0.08
CA GLU A 36 -6.65 -14.35 -0.37
C GLU A 36 -6.47 -12.97 -0.99
N GLY A 37 -5.28 -12.39 -0.88
CA GLY A 37 -4.99 -11.06 -1.40
C GLY A 37 -3.99 -11.11 -2.54
N LEU A 38 -3.11 -10.11 -2.58
CA LEU A 38 -2.06 -10.04 -3.60
C LEU A 38 -0.90 -11.00 -3.30
N GLY A 39 -0.94 -11.70 -2.18
CA GLY A 39 0.11 -12.63 -1.83
C GLY A 39 1.41 -11.96 -1.41
N LEU A 40 1.34 -10.76 -0.88
CA LEU A 40 2.53 -10.02 -0.46
C LEU A 40 3.15 -10.67 0.79
N ASP A 41 4.46 -10.55 0.93
CA ASP A 41 5.18 -11.10 2.06
C ASP A 41 5.92 -9.99 2.84
N SER A 42 6.75 -10.41 3.81
CA SER A 42 7.45 -9.46 4.68
C SER A 42 8.43 -8.55 3.93
N ILE A 43 8.97 -9.03 2.82
CA ILE A 43 9.88 -8.23 2.00
C ILE A 43 9.10 -7.11 1.33
N ASP A 44 7.89 -7.41 0.86
CA ASP A 44 7.04 -6.41 0.24
C ASP A 44 6.64 -5.31 1.22
N VAL A 45 6.50 -5.63 2.51
CA VAL A 45 6.24 -4.62 3.54
C VAL A 45 7.33 -3.54 3.54
N LEU A 46 8.59 -3.94 3.40
CA LEU A 46 9.70 -3.00 3.37
C LEU A 46 9.62 -2.06 2.16
N GLU A 47 9.22 -2.60 1.01
CA GLU A 47 9.02 -1.78 -0.18
C GLU A 47 7.90 -0.76 0.02
N LEU A 48 6.82 -1.17 0.66
CA LEU A 48 5.69 -0.27 0.91
C LEU A 48 6.06 0.82 1.93
N ILE A 49 6.88 0.49 2.93
CA ILE A 49 7.36 1.48 3.88
C ILE A 49 8.16 2.56 3.15
N VAL A 50 9.05 2.15 2.26
CA VAL A 50 9.85 3.09 1.44
C VAL A 50 8.94 3.94 0.56
N LEU A 51 7.92 3.31 -0.03
CA LEU A 51 6.96 4.01 -0.88
C LEU A 51 6.27 5.15 -0.13
N LEU A 52 5.81 4.88 1.08
CA LEU A 52 5.14 5.90 1.89
C LEU A 52 6.10 7.03 2.27
N GLU A 53 7.33 6.71 2.60
CA GLU A 53 8.31 7.72 2.95
C GLU A 53 8.61 8.64 1.77
N ARG A 54 8.88 8.07 0.62
CA ARG A 54 9.24 8.83 -0.58
C ARG A 54 8.11 9.66 -1.13
N ASN A 55 6.91 9.10 -1.17
CA ASN A 55 5.78 9.74 -1.86
C ASN A 55 4.94 10.61 -0.95
N TYR A 56 4.87 10.29 0.34
CA TYR A 56 3.96 10.95 1.27
C TYR A 56 4.64 11.50 2.51
N GLY A 57 5.95 11.30 2.64
CA GLY A 57 6.70 11.80 3.79
C GLY A 57 6.33 11.12 5.10
N ILE A 58 5.81 9.90 5.04
CA ILE A 58 5.38 9.14 6.21
C ILE A 58 6.45 8.13 6.58
N ARG A 59 6.88 8.15 7.85
CA ARG A 59 7.84 7.18 8.35
C ARG A 59 7.17 6.23 9.31
N LEU A 60 7.35 4.94 9.07
CA LEU A 60 6.88 3.88 9.95
C LEU A 60 8.05 3.38 10.79
N ALA A 61 7.81 3.20 12.08
CA ALA A 61 8.87 2.86 13.03
C ALA A 61 9.41 1.45 12.83
N ASN A 62 8.56 0.52 12.42
CA ASN A 62 8.97 -0.88 12.28
C ASN A 62 8.01 -1.64 11.34
N PRO A 63 8.42 -2.85 10.88
CA PRO A 63 7.60 -3.64 9.96
C PRO A 63 6.26 -4.09 10.55
N GLN A 64 6.16 -4.26 11.86
CA GLN A 64 4.90 -4.65 12.49
C GLN A 64 3.85 -3.55 12.36
N GLU A 65 4.27 -2.31 12.51
CA GLU A 65 3.41 -1.16 12.27
C GLU A 65 2.97 -1.11 10.81
N GLY A 66 3.90 -1.42 9.90
CA GLY A 66 3.60 -1.49 8.48
C GLY A 66 2.52 -2.51 8.17
N LYS A 67 2.55 -3.68 8.80
CA LYS A 67 1.54 -4.71 8.57
C LYS A 67 0.14 -4.23 8.90
N LYS A 68 -0.01 -3.40 9.92
CA LYS A 68 -1.30 -2.83 10.28
C LYS A 68 -1.77 -1.83 9.24
N VAL A 69 -0.86 -0.99 8.75
CA VAL A 69 -1.17 0.03 7.76
C VAL A 69 -1.49 -0.60 6.41
N PHE A 70 -0.83 -1.70 6.08
CA PHE A 70 -0.94 -2.33 4.75
C PHE A 70 -1.92 -3.50 4.71
N GLN A 71 -2.93 -3.50 5.57
CA GLN A 71 -3.94 -4.57 5.55
C GLN A 71 -4.75 -4.55 4.26
N SER A 72 -5.06 -3.37 3.74
CA SER A 72 -5.77 -3.19 2.48
C SER A 72 -5.42 -1.82 1.92
N VAL A 73 -5.78 -1.59 0.67
CA VAL A 73 -5.59 -0.27 0.07
C VAL A 73 -6.43 0.78 0.81
N ALA A 74 -7.64 0.43 1.23
CA ALA A 74 -8.50 1.36 1.97
C ALA A 74 -7.84 1.80 3.28
N VAL A 75 -7.25 0.86 4.03
CA VAL A 75 -6.55 1.18 5.27
C VAL A 75 -5.33 2.06 5.00
N MET A 76 -4.57 1.73 3.95
CA MET A 76 -3.43 2.55 3.54
C MET A 76 -3.85 3.97 3.21
N ALA A 77 -4.93 4.12 2.45
CA ALA A 77 -5.40 5.44 2.03
C ALA A 77 -5.83 6.28 3.24
N ASP A 78 -6.52 5.67 4.19
CA ASP A 78 -6.91 6.37 5.42
C ASP A 78 -5.69 6.84 6.20
N TYR A 79 -4.70 5.97 6.34
CA TYR A 79 -3.47 6.29 7.06
C TYR A 79 -2.70 7.40 6.35
N VAL A 80 -2.56 7.30 5.04
CA VAL A 80 -1.86 8.32 4.25
C VAL A 80 -2.58 9.66 4.37
N ASN A 81 -3.89 9.66 4.21
CA ASN A 81 -4.67 10.89 4.28
C ASN A 81 -4.51 11.60 5.62
N ALA A 82 -4.42 10.84 6.71
CA ALA A 82 -4.30 11.38 8.05
C ALA A 82 -2.88 11.85 8.40
N ASN A 83 -1.86 11.30 7.76
CA ASN A 83 -0.47 11.48 8.19
C ASN A 83 0.47 12.06 7.14
N ARG A 84 0.04 12.27 5.92
CA ARG A 84 0.93 12.73 4.85
C ARG A 84 1.49 14.12 5.12
N THR A 85 2.78 14.29 4.76
CA THR A 85 3.45 15.59 4.82
C THR A 85 3.82 16.11 3.43
N LYS A 86 3.54 15.33 2.42
CA LYS A 86 3.78 15.72 1.01
C LYS A 86 2.51 15.67 0.20
#